data_1e8cdd152cd305e52c745addc2693afb
#
_entry.id   1e8cdd152cd305e52c745addc2693afb
#
_cell.length_a   1.000
_cell.length_b   1.000
_cell.length_c   1.000
_cell.angle_alpha   90.00
_cell.angle_beta   90.00
_cell.angle_gamma   90.00
#
_symmetry.space_group_name_H-M   'P 1'
#
loop_
_entity.id
_entity.type
_entity.pdbx_description
1 polymer ?
#
loop_
_entity_poly.entity_id
_entity_poly.type
_entity_poly.pdbx_seq_one_letter_code
_entity_poly.pdbx_strand_id
1 'polypeptide(L)'
;MITLKKIKTLKPRVQLRKCASQAFLASKGEKFEEEYILGLKDIVISLELVSDKAYFEKAFSDLLAGNLKRGEDIYYKCLAILGEELADWDIIDSDNKLDNSIRIVKPHYLLLDRIRSPYNIGAIFRSAESFGIKHIYLYECGDITSPRAIRTSRGAIESIEYSIINSLAEVKGPFFALELGGTPIQEFSFPTEGTCILGSEESGVSPECLKLANDSLGKVEIPLHGAKGSINVSVAAGILMYSWN
;
A
#
# COMPACT_ATOMS: atom_id res chain seq x y z
N MET A 1 16.53 9.62 11.07
CA MET A 1 16.04 10.53 12.15
C MET A 1 15.83 11.94 11.61
N ILE A 2 14.74 12.61 11.94
CA ILE A 2 14.50 14.04 11.62
C ILE A 2 15.04 14.92 12.73
N THR A 3 15.72 16.02 12.42
CA THR A 3 16.27 16.92 13.46
C THR A 3 15.19 17.79 14.10
N LEU A 4 15.34 18.13 15.40
CA LEU A 4 14.43 19.04 16.11
C LEU A 4 14.31 20.40 15.41
N LYS A 5 15.42 20.92 14.87
CA LYS A 5 15.44 22.18 14.10
C LYS A 5 14.48 22.09 12.90
N LYS A 6 14.50 20.99 12.17
CA LYS A 6 13.60 20.78 11.01
C LYS A 6 12.15 20.63 11.45
N ILE A 7 11.88 19.94 12.57
CA ILE A 7 10.51 19.82 13.08
C ILE A 7 9.94 21.21 13.39
N LYS A 8 10.70 22.06 14.08
CA LYS A 8 10.26 23.42 14.46
C LYS A 8 9.91 24.35 13.29
N THR A 9 10.38 24.06 12.06
CA THR A 9 10.03 24.84 10.86
C THR A 9 8.73 24.41 10.18
N LEU A 10 8.11 23.33 10.62
CA LEU A 10 6.91 22.77 10.02
C LEU A 10 5.65 23.45 10.57
N LYS A 11 4.51 23.26 9.89
CA LYS A 11 3.20 23.70 10.42
C LYS A 11 2.83 22.94 11.71
N PRO A 12 2.11 23.54 12.67
CA PRO A 12 1.82 22.94 13.99
C PRO A 12 1.30 21.50 13.95
N ARG A 13 0.32 21.20 13.10
CA ARG A 13 -0.21 19.83 12.93
C ARG A 13 0.85 18.84 12.43
N VAL A 14 1.76 19.29 11.57
CA VAL A 14 2.84 18.45 11.03
C VAL A 14 3.93 18.26 12.08
N GLN A 15 4.21 19.28 12.91
CA GLN A 15 5.12 19.17 14.06
C GLN A 15 4.63 18.06 15.00
N LEU A 16 3.34 18.14 15.42
CA LEU A 16 2.74 17.14 16.32
C LEU A 16 2.85 15.73 15.75
N ARG A 17 2.48 15.53 14.47
CA ARG A 17 2.61 14.23 13.79
C ARG A 17 4.05 13.71 13.76
N LYS A 18 5.03 14.58 13.50
CA LYS A 18 6.44 14.17 13.48
C LYS A 18 6.96 13.82 14.88
N CYS A 19 6.61 14.58 15.90
CA CYS A 19 6.95 14.25 17.29
C CYS A 19 6.32 12.90 17.70
N ALA A 20 5.04 12.69 17.37
CA ALA A 20 4.35 11.43 17.59
C ALA A 20 5.10 10.24 16.96
N SER A 21 5.45 10.34 15.68
CA SER A 21 6.18 9.28 14.98
C SER A 21 7.54 8.95 15.62
N GLN A 22 8.27 9.95 16.14
CA GLN A 22 9.54 9.69 16.80
C GLN A 22 9.36 9.05 18.19
N ALA A 23 8.32 9.44 18.93
CA ALA A 23 7.96 8.79 20.19
C ALA A 23 7.56 7.31 19.97
N PHE A 24 6.84 7.03 18.88
CA PHE A 24 6.52 5.66 18.50
C PHE A 24 7.75 4.82 18.17
N LEU A 25 8.70 5.36 17.41
CA LEU A 25 9.97 4.68 17.12
C LEU A 25 10.76 4.37 18.41
N ALA A 26 10.76 5.29 19.39
CA ALA A 26 11.34 5.02 20.69
C ALA A 26 10.68 3.85 21.41
N SER A 27 9.36 3.70 21.29
CA SER A 27 8.63 2.55 21.87
C SER A 27 8.98 1.21 21.23
N LYS A 28 9.42 1.23 19.97
CA LYS A 28 9.90 0.04 19.23
C LYS A 28 11.40 -0.24 19.45
N GLY A 29 12.03 0.44 20.39
CA GLY A 29 13.43 0.21 20.78
C GLY A 29 14.45 1.00 19.97
N GLU A 30 14.03 1.93 19.10
CA GLU A 30 14.99 2.86 18.48
C GLU A 30 15.60 3.76 19.56
N LYS A 31 16.93 3.83 19.60
CA LYS A 31 17.67 4.61 20.60
C LYS A 31 17.75 6.07 20.18
N PHE A 32 17.37 6.95 21.08
CA PHE A 32 17.50 8.38 20.95
C PHE A 32 18.26 8.96 22.12
N GLU A 33 19.02 10.01 21.88
CA GLU A 33 19.65 10.80 22.94
C GLU A 33 18.56 11.45 23.80
N GLU A 34 18.82 11.55 25.12
CA GLU A 34 17.88 12.13 26.07
C GLU A 34 17.45 13.54 25.67
N GLU A 35 18.42 14.38 25.24
CA GLU A 35 18.17 15.74 24.77
C GLU A 35 17.20 15.79 23.58
N TYR A 36 17.24 14.78 22.72
CA TYR A 36 16.32 14.71 21.59
C TYR A 36 14.88 14.44 22.05
N ILE A 37 14.69 13.51 22.97
CA ILE A 37 13.36 13.20 23.54
C ILE A 37 12.81 14.40 24.32
N LEU A 38 13.64 15.08 25.09
CA LEU A 38 13.28 16.35 25.77
C LEU A 38 12.87 17.42 24.77
N GLY A 39 13.60 17.56 23.66
CA GLY A 39 13.27 18.50 22.60
C GLY A 39 11.94 18.17 21.89
N LEU A 40 11.59 16.89 21.72
CA LEU A 40 10.26 16.47 21.21
C LEU A 40 9.16 16.88 22.19
N LYS A 41 9.35 16.63 23.50
CA LYS A 41 8.44 17.05 24.57
C LYS A 41 8.17 18.56 24.49
N ASP A 42 9.25 19.37 24.46
CA ASP A 42 9.14 20.82 24.43
C ASP A 42 8.35 21.33 23.21
N ILE A 43 8.58 20.72 22.04
CA ILE A 43 7.80 21.02 20.84
C ILE A 43 6.32 20.70 21.09
N VAL A 44 5.99 19.49 21.55
CA VAL A 44 4.61 19.05 21.74
C VAL A 44 3.86 19.97 22.72
N ILE A 45 4.44 20.28 23.90
CA ILE A 45 3.78 21.11 24.91
C ILE A 45 3.68 22.59 24.50
N SER A 46 4.53 23.06 23.56
CA SER A 46 4.45 24.43 23.04
C SER A 46 3.30 24.66 22.05
N LEU A 47 2.74 23.58 21.47
CA LEU A 47 1.69 23.69 20.46
C LEU A 47 0.34 24.07 21.11
N GLU A 48 -0.33 25.10 20.59
CA GLU A 48 -1.65 25.55 21.06
C GLU A 48 -2.75 24.49 20.90
N LEU A 49 -2.61 23.62 19.87
CA LEU A 49 -3.58 22.53 19.64
C LEU A 49 -3.50 21.41 20.70
N VAL A 50 -2.48 21.41 21.56
CA VAL A 50 -2.31 20.45 22.65
C VAL A 50 -2.86 21.06 23.95
N SER A 51 -4.05 20.64 24.35
CA SER A 51 -4.73 21.13 25.55
C SER A 51 -4.21 20.48 26.83
N ASP A 52 -3.92 19.17 26.82
CA ASP A 52 -3.51 18.38 27.97
C ASP A 52 -1.96 18.28 28.06
N LYS A 53 -1.33 19.41 28.38
CA LYS A 53 0.15 19.49 28.46
C LYS A 53 0.71 18.64 29.59
N ALA A 54 0.01 18.58 30.73
CA ALA A 54 0.45 17.80 31.90
C ALA A 54 0.55 16.29 31.59
N TYR A 55 -0.38 15.76 30.77
CA TYR A 55 -0.27 14.38 30.28
C TYR A 55 1.03 14.14 29.52
N PHE A 56 1.37 15.03 28.57
CA PHE A 56 2.57 14.87 27.75
C PHE A 56 3.85 15.04 28.57
N GLU A 57 3.90 15.99 29.52
CA GLU A 57 5.03 16.13 30.44
C GLU A 57 5.31 14.83 31.18
N LYS A 58 4.26 14.23 31.77
CA LYS A 58 4.37 12.96 32.47
C LYS A 58 4.75 11.81 31.53
N ALA A 59 4.11 11.70 30.37
CA ALA A 59 4.34 10.60 29.44
C ALA A 59 5.78 10.61 28.87
N PHE A 60 6.32 11.76 28.52
CA PHE A 60 7.70 11.89 28.09
C PHE A 60 8.71 11.63 29.22
N SER A 61 8.40 12.06 30.46
CA SER A 61 9.21 11.75 31.63
C SER A 61 9.27 10.23 31.90
N ASP A 62 8.10 9.56 31.83
CA ASP A 62 8.04 8.11 31.99
C ASP A 62 8.80 7.37 30.86
N LEU A 63 8.74 7.88 29.61
CA LEU A 63 9.49 7.33 28.47
C LEU A 63 11.00 7.42 28.71
N LEU A 64 11.49 8.57 29.17
CA LEU A 64 12.89 8.78 29.55
C LEU A 64 13.34 7.87 30.70
N ALA A 65 12.43 7.58 31.64
CA ALA A 65 12.68 6.64 32.72
C ALA A 65 12.67 5.16 32.28
N GLY A 66 12.57 4.88 30.97
CA GLY A 66 12.65 3.54 30.38
C GLY A 66 11.29 2.85 30.17
N ASN A 67 10.18 3.51 30.46
CA ASN A 67 8.85 2.95 30.12
C ASN A 67 8.53 3.14 28.65
N LEU A 68 9.03 2.23 27.81
CA LEU A 68 8.91 2.30 26.34
C LEU A 68 7.45 2.37 25.86
N LYS A 69 6.50 1.75 26.59
CA LYS A 69 5.06 1.80 26.22
C LYS A 69 4.53 3.23 26.14
N ARG A 70 5.12 4.16 26.89
CA ARG A 70 4.73 5.57 26.85
C ARG A 70 4.95 6.22 25.48
N GLY A 71 5.89 5.74 24.70
CA GLY A 71 6.06 6.20 23.31
C GLY A 71 4.85 5.92 22.43
N GLU A 72 4.22 4.76 22.59
CA GLU A 72 2.94 4.43 21.93
C GLU A 72 1.79 5.30 22.47
N ASP A 73 1.68 5.45 23.78
CA ASP A 73 0.63 6.29 24.40
C ASP A 73 0.70 7.74 23.88
N ILE A 74 1.91 8.31 23.79
CA ILE A 74 2.16 9.65 23.22
C ILE A 74 1.69 9.69 21.76
N TYR A 75 2.04 8.69 20.97
CA TYR A 75 1.68 8.60 19.57
C TYR A 75 0.17 8.60 19.37
N TYR A 76 -0.55 7.70 20.03
CA TYR A 76 -2.00 7.61 19.92
C TYR A 76 -2.72 8.90 20.42
N LYS A 77 -2.23 9.49 21.52
CA LYS A 77 -2.80 10.74 22.02
C LYS A 77 -2.59 11.89 21.03
N CYS A 78 -1.42 11.97 20.38
CA CYS A 78 -1.18 12.96 19.33
C CYS A 78 -2.08 12.77 18.12
N LEU A 79 -2.31 11.52 17.68
CA LEU A 79 -3.22 11.23 16.57
C LEU A 79 -4.66 11.62 16.90
N ALA A 80 -5.12 11.31 18.12
CA ALA A 80 -6.45 11.73 18.57
C ALA A 80 -6.62 13.26 18.52
N ILE A 81 -5.60 14.03 18.94
CA ILE A 81 -5.62 15.51 18.84
C ILE A 81 -5.67 15.96 17.37
N LEU A 82 -5.04 15.22 16.46
CA LEU A 82 -5.07 15.48 15.02
C LEU A 82 -6.39 15.06 14.37
N GLY A 83 -7.26 14.33 15.09
CA GLY A 83 -8.46 13.72 14.51
C GLY A 83 -8.10 12.60 13.53
N GLU A 84 -6.95 11.95 13.72
CA GLU A 84 -6.49 10.83 12.91
C GLU A 84 -6.70 9.55 13.71
N GLU A 85 -7.58 8.69 13.24
CA GLU A 85 -7.69 7.33 13.72
C GLU A 85 -6.64 6.48 12.99
N LEU A 86 -5.87 5.69 13.74
CA LEU A 86 -5.16 4.58 13.12
C LEU A 86 -6.22 3.54 12.74
N ALA A 87 -6.46 3.43 11.46
CA ALA A 87 -7.05 2.23 10.94
C ALA A 87 -5.93 1.17 10.92
N ASP A 88 -5.73 0.50 12.02
CA ASP A 88 -4.85 -0.68 12.12
C ASP A 88 -5.64 -1.88 11.59
N TRP A 89 -5.81 -1.91 10.26
CA TRP A 89 -6.58 -2.94 9.58
C TRP A 89 -5.67 -4.04 9.04
N ASP A 90 -4.37 -3.81 9.09
CA ASP A 90 -3.40 -4.80 8.66
C ASP A 90 -3.20 -5.80 9.81
N ILE A 91 -3.44 -7.08 9.57
CA ILE A 91 -3.14 -8.15 10.51
C ILE A 91 -1.67 -8.50 10.33
N ILE A 92 -0.89 -8.29 11.39
CA ILE A 92 0.57 -8.45 11.35
C ILE A 92 1.01 -9.58 12.27
N ASP A 93 2.09 -10.26 11.88
CA ASP A 93 2.76 -11.31 12.65
C ASP A 93 3.70 -10.73 13.74
N SER A 94 4.41 -11.63 14.45
CA SER A 94 5.37 -11.25 15.49
C SER A 94 6.55 -10.41 14.99
N ASP A 95 6.85 -10.46 13.69
CA ASP A 95 7.94 -9.74 13.05
C ASP A 95 7.48 -8.38 12.45
N ASN A 96 6.24 -7.98 12.76
CA ASN A 96 5.61 -6.75 12.27
C ASN A 96 5.45 -6.71 10.74
N LYS A 97 5.26 -7.89 10.12
CA LYS A 97 4.92 -8.08 8.71
C LYS A 97 3.46 -8.50 8.58
N LEU A 98 2.90 -8.41 7.37
CA LEU A 98 1.56 -8.93 7.11
C LEU A 98 1.50 -10.42 7.47
N ASP A 99 0.49 -10.82 8.24
CA ASP A 99 0.31 -12.23 8.66
C ASP A 99 -0.24 -13.05 7.49
N ASN A 100 0.66 -13.67 6.74
CA ASN A 100 0.31 -14.52 5.61
C ASN A 100 -0.40 -15.82 6.00
N SER A 101 -0.41 -16.21 7.28
CA SER A 101 -1.05 -17.45 7.73
C SER A 101 -2.58 -17.41 7.62
N ILE A 102 -3.17 -16.22 7.67
CA ILE A 102 -4.62 -16.01 7.52
C ILE A 102 -5.06 -15.76 6.08
N ARG A 103 -4.09 -15.62 5.15
CA ARG A 103 -4.37 -15.28 3.77
C ARG A 103 -5.03 -16.43 3.02
N ILE A 104 -6.20 -16.20 2.45
CA ILE A 104 -6.87 -17.14 1.55
C ILE A 104 -6.37 -16.89 0.13
N VAL A 105 -5.51 -17.78 -0.37
CA VAL A 105 -4.92 -17.65 -1.71
C VAL A 105 -5.81 -18.38 -2.72
N LYS A 106 -6.22 -17.67 -3.78
CA LYS A 106 -6.99 -18.20 -4.91
C LYS A 106 -6.05 -18.48 -6.08
N PRO A 107 -6.36 -19.43 -6.96
CA PRO A 107 -5.53 -19.71 -8.15
C PRO A 107 -5.68 -18.64 -9.24
N HIS A 108 -5.69 -17.40 -8.85
CA HIS A 108 -5.79 -16.21 -9.70
C HIS A 108 -4.41 -15.56 -9.86
N TYR A 109 -4.10 -15.21 -11.08
CA TYR A 109 -2.81 -14.61 -11.45
C TYR A 109 -3.04 -13.27 -12.14
N LEU A 110 -2.11 -12.34 -12.02
CA LEU A 110 -2.08 -11.10 -12.78
C LEU A 110 -0.83 -11.07 -13.67
N LEU A 111 -0.99 -10.58 -14.88
CA LEU A 111 0.11 -10.18 -15.75
C LEU A 111 0.05 -8.67 -15.91
N LEU A 112 1.05 -7.98 -15.35
CA LEU A 112 1.22 -6.55 -15.53
C LEU A 112 2.05 -6.33 -16.80
N ASP A 113 1.41 -5.82 -17.84
CA ASP A 113 1.98 -5.59 -19.16
C ASP A 113 2.40 -4.11 -19.29
N ARG A 114 3.70 -3.85 -19.17
CA ARG A 114 4.32 -2.53 -19.36
C ARG A 114 3.82 -1.43 -18.43
N ILE A 115 3.34 -1.78 -17.23
CA ILE A 115 2.96 -0.77 -16.24
C ILE A 115 4.22 -0.08 -15.73
N ARG A 116 4.33 1.24 -15.98
CA ARG A 116 5.54 2.02 -15.70
C ARG A 116 5.53 2.70 -14.35
N SER A 117 4.35 3.10 -13.87
CA SER A 117 4.23 3.84 -12.61
C SER A 117 4.49 2.95 -11.40
N PRO A 118 5.56 3.16 -10.62
CA PRO A 118 5.79 2.43 -9.38
C PRO A 118 4.65 2.59 -8.36
N TYR A 119 3.94 3.71 -8.40
CA TYR A 119 2.74 3.92 -7.60
C TYR A 119 1.63 2.92 -7.97
N ASN A 120 1.36 2.75 -9.28
CA ASN A 120 0.34 1.82 -9.73
C ASN A 120 0.73 0.37 -9.45
N ILE A 121 2.00 0.00 -9.66
CA ILE A 121 2.52 -1.32 -9.28
C ILE A 121 2.26 -1.60 -7.80
N GLY A 122 2.70 -0.71 -6.90
CA GLY A 122 2.49 -0.88 -5.47
C GLY A 122 1.01 -0.95 -5.06
N ALA A 123 0.14 -0.12 -5.69
CA ALA A 123 -1.29 -0.12 -5.44
C ALA A 123 -1.98 -1.42 -5.92
N ILE A 124 -1.55 -1.97 -7.09
CA ILE A 124 -2.04 -3.25 -7.60
C ILE A 124 -1.64 -4.38 -6.64
N PHE A 125 -0.38 -4.42 -6.19
CA PHE A 125 0.06 -5.43 -5.22
C PHE A 125 -0.76 -5.37 -3.93
N ARG A 126 -1.03 -4.18 -3.40
CA ARG A 126 -1.85 -4.00 -2.20
C ARG A 126 -3.25 -4.57 -2.37
N SER A 127 -3.92 -4.28 -3.49
CA SER A 127 -5.24 -4.83 -3.78
C SER A 127 -5.17 -6.34 -4.03
N ALA A 128 -4.14 -6.81 -4.73
CA ALA A 128 -3.95 -8.22 -5.04
C ALA A 128 -3.74 -9.07 -3.78
N GLU A 129 -3.06 -8.54 -2.78
CA GLU A 129 -2.91 -9.17 -1.46
C GLU A 129 -4.27 -9.36 -0.81
N SER A 130 -5.06 -8.28 -0.71
CA SER A 130 -6.38 -8.27 -0.07
C SER A 130 -7.40 -9.17 -0.78
N PHE A 131 -7.26 -9.40 -2.09
CA PHE A 131 -8.13 -10.29 -2.88
C PHE A 131 -7.56 -11.70 -3.10
N GLY A 132 -6.46 -12.06 -2.44
CA GLY A 132 -5.92 -13.41 -2.46
C GLY A 132 -5.29 -13.84 -3.78
N ILE A 133 -4.80 -12.91 -4.61
CA ILE A 133 -4.08 -13.22 -5.85
C ILE A 133 -2.84 -14.06 -5.53
N LYS A 134 -2.67 -15.18 -6.22
CA LYS A 134 -1.60 -16.13 -5.96
C LYS A 134 -0.23 -15.62 -6.41
N HIS A 135 -0.17 -15.07 -7.64
CA HIS A 135 1.09 -14.67 -8.25
C HIS A 135 0.91 -13.50 -9.21
N ILE A 136 1.93 -12.65 -9.33
CA ILE A 136 1.94 -11.51 -10.25
C ILE A 136 3.16 -11.63 -11.17
N TYR A 137 2.92 -11.65 -12.48
CA TYR A 137 3.95 -11.58 -13.51
C TYR A 137 4.16 -10.11 -13.92
N LEU A 138 5.42 -9.68 -14.00
CA LEU A 138 5.82 -8.35 -14.41
C LEU A 138 6.52 -8.45 -15.77
N TYR A 139 5.88 -7.97 -16.82
CA TYR A 139 6.41 -7.97 -18.19
C TYR A 139 6.72 -6.53 -18.62
N GLU A 140 8.00 -6.23 -18.82
CA GLU A 140 8.50 -4.89 -19.18
C GLU A 140 7.99 -3.74 -18.27
N CYS A 141 7.78 -4.01 -17.00
CA CYS A 141 7.26 -3.06 -16.03
C CYS A 141 8.33 -2.12 -15.48
N GLY A 142 7.89 -1.08 -14.78
CA GLY A 142 8.74 -0.20 -13.99
C GLY A 142 9.36 -0.90 -12.77
N ASP A 143 10.23 -0.20 -12.06
CA ASP A 143 10.99 -0.73 -10.93
C ASP A 143 10.09 -0.98 -9.70
N ILE A 144 9.84 -2.26 -9.42
CA ILE A 144 9.09 -2.73 -8.25
C ILE A 144 9.85 -2.46 -6.94
N THR A 145 11.18 -2.37 -6.98
CA THR A 145 12.01 -2.14 -5.79
C THR A 145 12.09 -0.66 -5.41
N SER A 146 11.50 0.22 -6.21
CA SER A 146 11.52 1.65 -5.94
C SER A 146 10.86 1.98 -4.59
N PRO A 147 11.39 2.97 -3.84
CA PRO A 147 10.81 3.37 -2.56
C PRO A 147 9.33 3.77 -2.64
N ARG A 148 8.86 4.16 -3.85
CA ARG A 148 7.46 4.52 -4.09
C ARG A 148 6.58 3.28 -4.18
N ALA A 149 6.99 2.24 -4.90
CA ALA A 149 6.26 0.98 -5.00
C ALA A 149 6.16 0.31 -3.61
N ILE A 150 7.30 0.16 -2.92
CA ILE A 150 7.37 -0.42 -1.58
C ILE A 150 6.44 0.30 -0.60
N ARG A 151 6.51 1.64 -0.54
CA ARG A 151 5.65 2.42 0.36
C ARG A 151 4.17 2.30 0.02
N THR A 152 3.83 2.25 -1.28
CA THR A 152 2.43 2.18 -1.73
C THR A 152 1.84 0.80 -1.50
N SER A 153 2.64 -0.25 -1.64
CA SER A 153 2.20 -1.64 -1.43
C SER A 153 1.90 -1.98 0.04
N ARG A 154 2.43 -1.21 1.00
CA ARG A 154 2.21 -1.45 2.44
C ARG A 154 2.55 -2.87 2.89
N GLY A 155 3.65 -3.44 2.40
CA GLY A 155 4.08 -4.80 2.70
C GLY A 155 3.58 -5.89 1.73
N ALA A 156 2.61 -5.58 0.87
CA ALA A 156 2.04 -6.57 -0.05
C ALA A 156 3.03 -7.12 -1.08
N ILE A 157 4.05 -6.34 -1.50
CA ILE A 157 5.11 -6.83 -2.39
C ILE A 157 5.90 -7.98 -1.73
N GLU A 158 6.05 -7.95 -0.41
CA GLU A 158 6.76 -8.99 0.35
C GLU A 158 5.87 -10.21 0.64
N SER A 159 4.53 -10.06 0.51
CA SER A 159 3.53 -11.08 0.83
C SER A 159 3.07 -11.90 -0.37
N ILE A 160 3.20 -11.37 -1.58
CA ILE A 160 2.77 -12.03 -2.82
C ILE A 160 3.99 -12.51 -3.60
N GLU A 161 3.93 -13.76 -4.05
CA GLU A 161 4.92 -14.26 -5.02
C GLU A 161 4.81 -13.50 -6.34
N TYR A 162 5.94 -13.09 -6.91
CA TYR A 162 5.97 -12.46 -8.21
C TYR A 162 7.20 -12.88 -9.03
N SER A 163 7.11 -12.71 -10.34
CA SER A 163 8.22 -12.95 -11.27
C SER A 163 8.36 -11.78 -12.24
N ILE A 164 9.59 -11.33 -12.45
CA ILE A 164 9.93 -10.45 -13.57
C ILE A 164 10.24 -11.39 -14.74
N ILE A 165 9.45 -11.30 -15.79
CA ILE A 165 9.53 -12.22 -16.94
C ILE A 165 10.01 -11.50 -18.20
N ASN A 166 10.69 -12.26 -19.05
CA ASN A 166 11.16 -11.79 -20.36
C ASN A 166 10.38 -12.46 -21.52
N SER A 167 9.57 -13.46 -21.20
CA SER A 167 8.78 -14.19 -22.19
C SER A 167 7.38 -14.49 -21.67
N LEU A 168 6.37 -14.26 -22.50
CA LEU A 168 4.99 -14.58 -22.19
C LEU A 168 4.73 -16.10 -22.09
N ALA A 169 5.65 -16.93 -22.59
CA ALA A 169 5.58 -18.39 -22.42
C ALA A 169 5.73 -18.86 -20.95
N GLU A 170 6.22 -17.98 -20.07
CA GLU A 170 6.35 -18.25 -18.64
C GLU A 170 5.03 -18.10 -17.86
N VAL A 171 4.01 -17.48 -18.48
CA VAL A 171 2.74 -17.14 -17.84
C VAL A 171 1.74 -18.28 -17.96
N LYS A 172 1.04 -18.56 -16.86
CA LYS A 172 0.02 -19.61 -16.82
C LYS A 172 -1.32 -19.11 -17.34
N GLY A 173 -1.96 -19.85 -18.26
CA GLY A 173 -3.34 -19.61 -18.70
C GLY A 173 -4.39 -20.33 -17.84
N PRO A 174 -5.68 -20.21 -18.16
CA PRO A 174 -6.23 -19.43 -19.29
C PRO A 174 -6.08 -17.92 -19.10
N PHE A 175 -6.18 -17.16 -20.20
CA PHE A 175 -5.92 -15.73 -20.24
C PHE A 175 -7.15 -14.92 -20.57
N PHE A 176 -7.30 -13.78 -19.93
CA PHE A 176 -8.22 -12.72 -20.35
C PHE A 176 -7.58 -11.35 -20.05
N ALA A 177 -8.03 -10.32 -20.77
CA ALA A 177 -7.47 -8.99 -20.62
C ALA A 177 -8.53 -8.00 -20.10
N LEU A 178 -8.14 -7.14 -19.17
CA LEU A 178 -8.96 -5.99 -18.78
C LEU A 178 -8.69 -4.84 -19.77
N GLU A 179 -9.60 -4.67 -20.74
CA GLU A 179 -9.42 -3.71 -21.84
C GLU A 179 -10.78 -3.27 -22.39
N LEU A 180 -10.83 -2.10 -23.00
CA LEU A 180 -12.03 -1.57 -23.63
C LEU A 180 -12.50 -2.44 -24.82
N GLY A 181 -13.81 -2.41 -25.08
CA GLY A 181 -14.43 -3.19 -26.15
C GLY A 181 -14.44 -4.70 -25.84
N GLY A 182 -14.44 -5.06 -24.57
CA GLY A 182 -14.63 -6.43 -24.08
C GLY A 182 -16.08 -6.72 -23.67
N THR A 183 -16.28 -7.87 -23.05
CA THR A 183 -17.55 -8.21 -22.39
C THR A 183 -17.67 -7.36 -21.12
N PRO A 184 -18.83 -6.72 -20.85
CA PRO A 184 -19.04 -6.00 -19.60
C PRO A 184 -18.75 -6.88 -18.38
N ILE A 185 -18.08 -6.32 -17.37
CA ILE A 185 -17.58 -7.07 -16.21
C ILE A 185 -18.70 -7.83 -15.47
N GLN A 186 -19.92 -7.32 -15.50
CA GLN A 186 -21.10 -7.96 -14.90
C GLN A 186 -21.61 -9.19 -15.69
N GLU A 187 -21.22 -9.30 -16.96
CA GLU A 187 -21.65 -10.36 -17.88
C GLU A 187 -20.51 -11.34 -18.19
N PHE A 188 -19.28 -11.00 -17.81
CA PHE A 188 -18.12 -11.83 -18.09
C PHE A 188 -18.10 -13.06 -17.16
N SER A 189 -17.98 -14.23 -17.79
CA SER A 189 -17.84 -15.49 -17.06
C SER A 189 -16.39 -15.69 -16.61
N PHE A 190 -16.11 -15.30 -15.38
CA PHE A 190 -14.76 -15.44 -14.82
C PHE A 190 -14.36 -16.90 -14.65
N PRO A 191 -13.12 -17.29 -15.02
CA PRO A 191 -12.60 -18.62 -14.75
C PRO A 191 -12.32 -18.82 -13.27
N THR A 192 -12.38 -20.06 -12.79
CA THR A 192 -12.00 -20.42 -11.41
C THR A 192 -10.48 -20.34 -11.20
N GLU A 193 -9.69 -20.46 -12.26
CA GLU A 193 -8.24 -20.29 -12.31
C GLU A 193 -7.87 -19.60 -13.61
N GLY A 194 -6.88 -18.71 -13.58
CA GLY A 194 -6.41 -18.04 -14.79
C GLY A 194 -5.59 -16.78 -14.52
N THR A 195 -5.17 -16.14 -15.61
CA THR A 195 -4.39 -14.91 -15.57
C THR A 195 -5.16 -13.76 -16.23
N CYS A 196 -5.37 -12.70 -15.47
CA CYS A 196 -5.83 -11.42 -16.01
C CYS A 196 -4.64 -10.56 -16.43
N ILE A 197 -4.72 -10.02 -17.64
CA ILE A 197 -3.72 -9.11 -18.21
C ILE A 197 -4.18 -7.67 -17.96
N LEU A 198 -3.30 -6.87 -17.34
CA LEU A 198 -3.50 -5.43 -17.06
C LEU A 198 -2.50 -4.64 -17.88
N GLY A 199 -2.98 -3.81 -18.79
CA GLY A 199 -2.13 -3.04 -19.69
C GLY A 199 -1.60 -1.73 -19.10
N SER A 200 -0.67 -1.11 -19.83
CA SER A 200 -0.05 0.14 -19.45
C SER A 200 -1.04 1.30 -19.41
N GLU A 201 -0.67 2.34 -18.66
CA GLU A 201 -1.49 3.54 -18.47
C GLU A 201 -1.71 4.34 -19.75
N GLU A 202 -0.76 4.28 -20.69
CA GLU A 202 -0.75 5.10 -21.90
C GLU A 202 -1.32 4.38 -23.13
N SER A 203 -0.99 3.08 -23.28
CA SER A 203 -1.28 2.33 -24.50
C SER A 203 -2.20 1.12 -24.30
N GLY A 204 -2.65 0.87 -23.05
CA GLY A 204 -3.44 -0.32 -22.75
C GLY A 204 -2.62 -1.61 -22.83
N VAL A 205 -3.29 -2.71 -23.11
CA VAL A 205 -2.67 -4.03 -23.25
C VAL A 205 -1.96 -4.14 -24.61
N SER A 206 -0.72 -4.66 -24.59
CA SER A 206 0.09 -4.82 -25.81
C SER A 206 -0.51 -5.81 -26.81
N PRO A 207 -0.18 -5.67 -28.12
CA PRO A 207 -0.74 -6.56 -29.14
C PRO A 207 -0.49 -8.04 -28.91
N GLU A 208 0.71 -8.39 -28.43
CA GLU A 208 1.07 -9.77 -28.07
C GLU A 208 0.25 -10.29 -26.89
N CYS A 209 0.03 -9.48 -25.87
CA CYS A 209 -0.80 -9.83 -24.71
C CYS A 209 -2.29 -9.89 -25.06
N LEU A 210 -2.78 -8.97 -25.91
CA LEU A 210 -4.14 -9.05 -26.46
C LEU A 210 -4.37 -10.31 -27.27
N LYS A 211 -3.35 -10.75 -28.03
CA LYS A 211 -3.45 -12.01 -28.77
C LYS A 211 -3.63 -13.18 -27.82
N LEU A 212 -2.85 -13.28 -26.74
CA LEU A 212 -3.01 -14.33 -25.73
C LEU A 212 -4.42 -14.35 -25.14
N ALA A 213 -4.98 -13.18 -24.81
CA ALA A 213 -6.33 -13.09 -24.28
C ALA A 213 -7.37 -13.51 -25.32
N ASN A 214 -7.28 -13.00 -26.57
CA ASN A 214 -8.23 -13.31 -27.64
C ASN A 214 -8.22 -14.79 -28.07
N ASP A 215 -7.06 -15.43 -28.03
CA ASP A 215 -6.89 -16.87 -28.31
C ASP A 215 -7.39 -17.75 -27.13
N SER A 216 -7.86 -17.14 -26.01
CA SER A 216 -8.29 -17.82 -24.80
C SER A 216 -9.71 -17.37 -24.37
N LEU A 217 -9.84 -16.50 -23.37
CA LEU A 217 -11.12 -16.09 -22.80
C LEU A 217 -11.59 -14.70 -23.27
N GLY A 218 -10.75 -14.01 -24.04
CA GLY A 218 -11.08 -12.71 -24.61
C GLY A 218 -10.84 -11.55 -23.64
N LYS A 219 -11.66 -10.51 -23.77
CA LYS A 219 -11.54 -9.27 -23.02
C LYS A 219 -12.73 -9.07 -22.10
N VAL A 220 -12.47 -8.48 -20.95
CA VAL A 220 -13.46 -7.95 -20.02
C VAL A 220 -13.31 -6.44 -19.95
N GLU A 221 -14.41 -5.69 -19.90
CA GLU A 221 -14.39 -4.24 -19.72
C GLU A 221 -15.16 -3.79 -18.49
N ILE A 222 -14.75 -2.68 -17.92
CA ILE A 222 -15.51 -1.94 -16.90
C ILE A 222 -16.28 -0.84 -17.64
N PRO A 223 -17.63 -0.94 -17.74
CA PRO A 223 -18.43 0.09 -18.40
C PRO A 223 -18.28 1.44 -17.70
N LEU A 224 -17.92 2.48 -18.47
CA LEU A 224 -17.75 3.83 -17.97
C LEU A 224 -18.89 4.72 -18.51
N HIS A 225 -19.50 5.51 -17.63
CA HIS A 225 -20.61 6.41 -17.98
C HIS A 225 -20.22 7.90 -17.94
N GLY A 226 -18.95 8.20 -17.67
CA GLY A 226 -18.43 9.57 -17.63
C GLY A 226 -17.82 10.00 -18.98
N ALA A 227 -17.37 11.25 -19.03
CA ALA A 227 -16.66 11.80 -20.21
C ALA A 227 -15.20 11.31 -20.33
N LYS A 228 -14.65 10.67 -19.30
CA LYS A 228 -13.31 10.06 -19.35
C LYS A 228 -13.41 8.68 -19.99
N GLY A 229 -12.53 8.41 -20.96
CA GLY A 229 -12.46 7.13 -21.66
C GLY A 229 -11.73 6.02 -20.90
N SER A 230 -11.12 6.34 -19.74
CA SER A 230 -10.41 5.36 -18.91
C SER A 230 -10.38 5.78 -17.45
N ILE A 231 -10.13 4.81 -16.56
CA ILE A 231 -9.81 5.02 -15.14
C ILE A 231 -8.38 4.58 -14.86
N ASN A 232 -7.85 4.99 -13.73
CA ASN A 232 -6.50 4.56 -13.31
C ASN A 232 -6.40 3.03 -13.26
N VAL A 233 -5.31 2.47 -13.78
CA VAL A 233 -5.13 1.01 -13.91
C VAL A 233 -5.18 0.27 -12.56
N SER A 234 -4.66 0.87 -11.49
CA SER A 234 -4.72 0.24 -10.17
C SER A 234 -6.15 0.22 -9.59
N VAL A 235 -6.97 1.22 -9.93
CA VAL A 235 -8.39 1.24 -9.58
C VAL A 235 -9.15 0.19 -10.39
N ALA A 236 -8.91 0.13 -11.71
CA ALA A 236 -9.49 -0.88 -12.59
C ALA A 236 -9.14 -2.31 -12.12
N ALA A 237 -7.88 -2.54 -11.76
CA ALA A 237 -7.42 -3.81 -11.21
C ALA A 237 -8.17 -4.19 -9.90
N GLY A 238 -8.40 -3.23 -9.01
CA GLY A 238 -9.18 -3.46 -7.78
C GLY A 238 -10.62 -3.87 -8.06
N ILE A 239 -11.30 -3.18 -8.98
CA ILE A 239 -12.67 -3.51 -9.40
C ILE A 239 -12.72 -4.91 -10.03
N LEU A 240 -11.77 -5.22 -10.92
CA LEU A 240 -11.67 -6.54 -11.54
C LEU A 240 -11.50 -7.64 -10.49
N MET A 241 -10.53 -7.51 -9.60
CA MET A 241 -10.25 -8.53 -8.58
C MET A 241 -11.44 -8.74 -7.64
N TYR A 242 -12.16 -7.68 -7.29
CA TYR A 242 -13.41 -7.78 -6.54
C TYR A 242 -14.47 -8.58 -7.29
N SER A 243 -14.63 -8.34 -8.59
CA SER A 243 -15.64 -9.01 -9.41
C SER A 243 -15.28 -10.45 -9.74
N TRP A 244 -13.99 -10.80 -9.71
CA TRP A 244 -13.49 -12.16 -9.95
C TRP A 244 -13.54 -13.05 -8.70
N ASN A 245 -13.89 -12.49 -7.55
CA ASN A 245 -13.88 -13.18 -6.26
C ASN A 245 -15.11 -14.06 -5.97
#